data_894a0e2be0085098104013115e75606a
#
_entry.id   894a0e2be0085098104013115e75606a
#
_cell.length_a   1.000
_cell.length_b   1.000
_cell.length_c   1.000
_cell.angle_alpha   90.00
_cell.angle_beta   90.00
_cell.angle_gamma   90.00
#
_symmetry.space_group_name_H-M   'P 1'
#
loop_
_entity.id
_entity.type
_entity.pdbx_description
1 polymer ?
#
loop_
_entity_poly.entity_id
_entity_poly.type
_entity_poly.pdbx_seq_one_letter_code
_entity_poly.pdbx_strand_id
1 'polypeptide(L)'
;VVSTPIGNMQDISSRSLKILSLSDYILCEDTRVTSKLLNFYKIKKKLVSFHAINEKQKVNKILEDLKDQKVLSIVSDAGTPTLSDPGRLLISECRKVGIKVIPVPGASAILSAVSVSGFQDNFYFCGFFPKKKNEIENFLSKISLIKATLVFFMPARDLEKNSEYLIKFFPKSHFLIAREMTKVHETFYRDEIDNLGLFKDTLKGELTIVIS
;
A
#
# COMPACT_ATOMS: atom_id res chain seq x y z
N VAL A 1 -8.05 8.27 9.06
CA VAL A 1 -7.27 7.33 8.25
C VAL A 1 -6.10 6.86 9.10
N VAL A 2 -6.01 5.56 9.40
CA VAL A 2 -5.01 5.01 10.34
C VAL A 2 -4.15 3.98 9.61
N SER A 3 -2.84 4.22 9.57
CA SER A 3 -1.89 3.27 8.99
C SER A 3 -1.72 2.06 9.91
N THR A 4 -1.61 0.87 9.32
CA THR A 4 -1.40 -0.42 9.98
C THR A 4 -0.03 -1.01 9.60
N PRO A 5 0.49 -1.99 10.35
CA PRO A 5 1.74 -2.65 10.00
C PRO A 5 1.72 -3.29 8.60
N ILE A 6 2.87 -3.34 7.94
CA ILE A 6 3.03 -4.01 6.64
C ILE A 6 3.54 -5.46 6.78
N GLY A 7 3.87 -5.88 8.00
CA GLY A 7 4.36 -7.23 8.29
C GLY A 7 4.60 -7.44 9.78
N ASN A 8 5.37 -6.56 10.42
CA ASN A 8 5.68 -6.62 11.83
C ASN A 8 4.64 -5.86 12.66
N MET A 9 3.96 -6.54 13.56
CA MET A 9 2.96 -5.90 14.43
C MET A 9 3.53 -4.73 15.25
N GLN A 10 4.81 -4.74 15.59
CA GLN A 10 5.46 -3.68 16.37
C GLN A 10 5.60 -2.34 15.62
N ASP A 11 5.41 -2.33 14.30
CA ASP A 11 5.49 -1.10 13.48
C ASP A 11 4.24 -0.21 13.61
N ILE A 12 3.25 -0.60 14.41
CA ILE A 12 2.10 0.24 14.68
C ILE A 12 2.45 1.36 15.67
N SER A 13 2.02 2.58 15.39
CA SER A 13 2.26 3.67 16.34
C SER A 13 1.34 3.58 17.56
N SER A 14 1.82 4.06 18.73
CA SER A 14 1.01 4.18 19.94
C SER A 14 -0.24 5.05 19.71
N ARG A 15 -0.12 6.08 18.87
CA ARG A 15 -1.24 6.92 18.45
C ARG A 15 -2.27 6.16 17.63
N SER A 16 -1.85 5.26 16.71
CA SER A 16 -2.76 4.39 15.98
C SER A 16 -3.57 3.51 16.92
N LEU A 17 -2.93 2.85 17.87
CA LEU A 17 -3.62 2.01 18.86
C LEU A 17 -4.64 2.81 19.68
N LYS A 18 -4.27 4.00 20.14
CA LYS A 18 -5.17 4.90 20.88
C LYS A 18 -6.38 5.29 20.04
N ILE A 19 -6.19 5.70 18.77
CA ILE A 19 -7.28 6.11 17.88
C ILE A 19 -8.20 4.91 17.55
N LEU A 20 -7.64 3.74 17.26
CA LEU A 20 -8.44 2.53 17.01
C LEU A 20 -9.28 2.17 18.25
N SER A 21 -8.73 2.31 19.47
CA SER A 21 -9.47 2.03 20.69
C SER A 21 -10.55 3.08 21.03
N LEU A 22 -10.43 4.30 20.53
CA LEU A 22 -11.41 5.37 20.73
C LEU A 22 -12.51 5.42 19.67
N SER A 23 -12.33 4.73 18.53
CA SER A 23 -13.31 4.73 17.43
C SER A 23 -14.59 4.02 17.84
N ASP A 24 -15.75 4.51 17.38
CA ASP A 24 -17.03 3.81 17.53
C ASP A 24 -17.06 2.51 16.78
N TYR A 25 -16.52 2.52 15.56
CA TYR A 25 -16.22 1.32 14.79
C TYR A 25 -15.09 1.58 13.78
N ILE A 26 -14.57 0.50 13.20
CA ILE A 26 -13.45 0.53 12.27
C ILE A 26 -13.88 -0.02 10.92
N LEU A 27 -13.68 0.78 9.86
CA LEU A 27 -13.81 0.38 8.47
C LEU A 27 -12.53 -0.34 8.05
N CYS A 28 -12.66 -1.54 7.49
CA CYS A 28 -11.52 -2.36 7.09
C CYS A 28 -11.82 -3.18 5.85
N GLU A 29 -10.80 -3.48 5.06
CA GLU A 29 -10.95 -4.25 3.83
C GLU A 29 -11.32 -5.70 4.15
N ASP A 30 -10.48 -6.40 4.88
CA ASP A 30 -10.74 -7.73 5.41
C ASP A 30 -10.84 -7.71 6.94
N THR A 31 -12.05 -7.99 7.44
CA THR A 31 -12.32 -8.02 8.89
C THR A 31 -11.49 -9.08 9.63
N ARG A 32 -11.08 -10.15 8.94
CA ARG A 32 -10.26 -11.22 9.52
C ARG A 32 -8.83 -10.74 9.78
N VAL A 33 -8.26 -9.98 8.85
CA VAL A 33 -6.92 -9.38 8.98
C VAL A 33 -6.91 -8.35 10.11
N THR A 34 -7.84 -7.40 10.06
CA THR A 34 -7.96 -6.37 11.09
C THR A 34 -8.27 -6.95 12.46
N SER A 35 -9.09 -8.00 12.55
CA SER A 35 -9.38 -8.69 13.81
C SER A 35 -8.11 -9.29 14.45
N LYS A 36 -7.21 -9.88 13.65
CA LYS A 36 -5.92 -10.39 14.16
C LYS A 36 -5.08 -9.26 14.77
N LEU A 37 -4.99 -8.12 14.08
CA LEU A 37 -4.28 -6.94 14.58
C LEU A 37 -4.87 -6.45 15.92
N LEU A 38 -6.18 -6.25 15.96
CA LEU A 38 -6.85 -5.74 17.18
C LEU A 38 -6.74 -6.73 18.35
N ASN A 39 -6.89 -8.03 18.10
CA ASN A 39 -6.75 -9.07 19.12
C ASN A 39 -5.33 -9.11 19.71
N PHE A 40 -4.29 -8.95 18.88
CA PHE A 40 -2.91 -8.88 19.34
C PHE A 40 -2.71 -7.75 20.35
N TYR A 41 -3.36 -6.59 20.12
CA TYR A 41 -3.31 -5.43 21.02
C TYR A 41 -4.46 -5.38 22.04
N LYS A 42 -5.26 -6.44 22.15
CA LYS A 42 -6.38 -6.54 23.09
C LYS A 42 -7.42 -5.41 22.93
N ILE A 43 -7.58 -4.91 21.71
CA ILE A 43 -8.57 -3.89 21.36
C ILE A 43 -9.85 -4.59 20.90
N LYS A 44 -10.98 -4.31 21.56
CA LYS A 44 -12.31 -4.84 21.20
C LYS A 44 -13.12 -3.75 20.52
N LYS A 45 -13.29 -3.82 19.20
CA LYS A 45 -14.08 -2.85 18.41
C LYS A 45 -14.91 -3.54 17.34
N LYS A 46 -16.04 -2.94 17.02
CA LYS A 46 -16.87 -3.37 15.88
C LYS A 46 -16.09 -3.12 14.59
N LEU A 47 -15.99 -4.14 13.76
CA LEU A 47 -15.41 -4.06 12.41
C LEU A 47 -16.52 -4.00 11.38
N VAL A 48 -16.37 -3.15 10.41
CA VAL A 48 -17.27 -3.01 9.26
C VAL A 48 -16.46 -3.19 7.98
N SER A 49 -16.78 -4.26 7.24
CA SER A 49 -16.12 -4.51 5.95
C SER A 49 -16.36 -3.34 4.99
N PHE A 50 -15.29 -2.80 4.43
CA PHE A 50 -15.31 -1.65 3.54
C PHE A 50 -14.22 -1.82 2.48
N HIS A 51 -14.61 -2.19 1.26
CA HIS A 51 -13.72 -2.51 0.15
C HIS A 51 -14.25 -1.92 -1.16
N ALA A 52 -13.47 -1.91 -2.21
CA ALA A 52 -13.77 -1.25 -3.48
C ALA A 52 -15.17 -1.59 -4.06
N ILE A 53 -15.65 -2.83 -3.85
CA ILE A 53 -16.95 -3.28 -4.38
C ILE A 53 -18.12 -2.68 -3.59
N ASN A 54 -18.00 -2.56 -2.25
CA ASN A 54 -19.11 -2.11 -1.39
C ASN A 54 -19.01 -0.65 -0.94
N GLU A 55 -17.91 0.04 -1.26
CA GLU A 55 -17.65 1.42 -0.86
C GLU A 55 -18.81 2.35 -1.24
N LYS A 56 -19.21 2.33 -2.52
CA LYS A 56 -20.29 3.21 -3.03
C LYS A 56 -21.62 3.04 -2.28
N GLN A 57 -21.97 1.80 -1.90
CA GLN A 57 -23.20 1.51 -1.19
C GLN A 57 -23.18 1.96 0.27
N LYS A 58 -22.00 1.98 0.89
CA LYS A 58 -21.86 2.27 2.33
C LYS A 58 -21.57 3.73 2.63
N VAL A 59 -21.04 4.51 1.67
CA VAL A 59 -20.61 5.89 1.90
C VAL A 59 -21.71 6.74 2.53
N ASN A 60 -22.94 6.70 2.03
CA ASN A 60 -24.04 7.54 2.57
C ASN A 60 -24.32 7.23 4.04
N LYS A 61 -24.40 5.95 4.41
CA LYS A 61 -24.62 5.55 5.80
C LYS A 61 -23.46 5.95 6.72
N ILE A 62 -22.24 5.85 6.23
CA ILE A 62 -21.04 6.27 6.98
C ILE A 62 -21.05 7.80 7.18
N LEU A 63 -21.45 8.56 6.17
CA LEU A 63 -21.57 10.04 6.30
C LEU A 63 -22.64 10.44 7.32
N GLU A 64 -23.78 9.74 7.40
CA GLU A 64 -24.77 9.95 8.46
C GLU A 64 -24.16 9.71 9.84
N ASP A 65 -23.52 8.57 10.04
CA ASP A 65 -22.86 8.24 11.32
C ASP A 65 -21.81 9.31 11.72
N LEU A 66 -21.04 9.84 10.74
CA LEU A 66 -20.06 10.90 10.99
C LEU A 66 -20.71 12.25 11.30
N LYS A 67 -21.86 12.58 10.68
CA LYS A 67 -22.66 13.79 11.03
C LYS A 67 -23.26 13.68 12.43
N ASP A 68 -23.59 12.46 12.86
CA ASP A 68 -24.03 12.14 14.23
C ASP A 68 -22.86 12.12 15.23
N GLN A 69 -21.73 12.75 14.88
CA GLN A 69 -20.52 12.91 15.70
C GLN A 69 -19.81 11.60 16.09
N LYS A 70 -20.09 10.47 15.42
CA LYS A 70 -19.31 9.25 15.63
C LYS A 70 -17.89 9.41 15.11
N VAL A 71 -16.95 8.84 15.85
CA VAL A 71 -15.53 8.78 15.47
C VAL A 71 -15.25 7.45 14.78
N LEU A 72 -14.88 7.50 13.51
CA LEU A 72 -14.60 6.32 12.72
C LEU A 72 -13.13 6.26 12.32
N SER A 73 -12.57 5.06 12.33
CA SER A 73 -11.28 4.80 11.71
C SER A 73 -11.45 4.00 10.42
N ILE A 74 -10.63 4.32 9.42
CA ILE A 74 -10.45 3.48 8.24
C ILE A 74 -9.02 2.93 8.24
N VAL A 75 -8.91 1.63 8.02
CA VAL A 75 -7.64 0.88 7.90
C VAL A 75 -7.65 0.07 6.61
N SER A 76 -6.46 -0.21 6.05
CA SER A 76 -6.23 -1.24 5.04
C SER A 76 -5.67 -2.50 5.69
N ASP A 77 -5.56 -3.57 4.94
CA ASP A 77 -4.99 -4.84 5.42
C ASP A 77 -3.51 -4.68 5.78
N ALA A 78 -2.79 -3.78 5.10
CA ALA A 78 -1.40 -3.46 5.39
C ALA A 78 -1.05 -2.03 4.95
N GLY A 79 -0.33 -1.30 5.78
CA GLY A 79 0.21 0.03 5.43
C GLY A 79 -0.79 1.17 5.55
N THR A 80 -0.66 2.15 4.66
CA THR A 80 -1.44 3.40 4.68
C THR A 80 -2.66 3.28 3.78
N PRO A 81 -3.89 3.36 4.33
CA PRO A 81 -5.13 3.25 3.56
C PRO A 81 -5.24 4.30 2.45
N THR A 82 -6.06 4.02 1.44
CA THR A 82 -6.37 4.87 0.27
C THR A 82 -5.26 4.98 -0.79
N LEU A 83 -4.06 4.49 -0.51
CA LEU A 83 -2.96 4.39 -1.48
C LEU A 83 -2.98 3.02 -2.15
N SER A 84 -3.68 2.89 -3.26
CA SER A 84 -4.04 1.64 -3.94
C SER A 84 -5.06 0.77 -3.19
N ASP A 85 -5.68 1.33 -2.15
CA ASP A 85 -6.65 0.70 -1.26
C ASP A 85 -8.02 1.42 -1.30
N PRO A 86 -9.09 0.82 -0.76
CA PRO A 86 -10.40 1.45 -0.60
C PRO A 86 -10.36 2.70 0.29
N GLY A 87 -11.36 3.58 0.15
CA GLY A 87 -11.55 4.72 1.04
C GLY A 87 -11.43 6.08 0.37
N ARG A 88 -10.89 6.14 -0.86
CA ARG A 88 -10.71 7.40 -1.58
C ARG A 88 -12.05 8.12 -1.84
N LEU A 89 -13.09 7.38 -2.19
CA LEU A 89 -14.42 7.96 -2.40
C LEU A 89 -14.98 8.52 -1.08
N LEU A 90 -14.91 7.74 0.01
CA LEU A 90 -15.36 8.19 1.33
C LEU A 90 -14.65 9.49 1.75
N ILE A 91 -13.32 9.55 1.63
CA ILE A 91 -12.54 10.75 1.96
C ILE A 91 -12.99 11.95 1.12
N SER A 92 -13.22 11.75 -0.19
CA SER A 92 -13.71 12.78 -1.09
C SER A 92 -15.08 13.32 -0.65
N GLU A 93 -16.01 12.42 -0.32
CA GLU A 93 -17.36 12.80 0.13
C GLU A 93 -17.33 13.49 1.51
N CYS A 94 -16.50 13.02 2.45
CA CYS A 94 -16.28 13.70 3.74
C CYS A 94 -15.87 15.17 3.52
N ARG A 95 -14.91 15.41 2.62
CA ARG A 95 -14.46 16.78 2.29
C ARG A 95 -15.58 17.67 1.72
N LYS A 96 -16.41 17.12 0.85
CA LYS A 96 -17.54 17.88 0.24
C LYS A 96 -18.55 18.37 1.30
N VAL A 97 -18.75 17.60 2.35
CA VAL A 97 -19.70 17.92 3.42
C VAL A 97 -19.04 18.50 4.68
N GLY A 98 -17.77 18.89 4.61
CA GLY A 98 -17.06 19.57 5.70
C GLY A 98 -16.65 18.66 6.87
N ILE A 99 -16.71 17.34 6.72
CA ILE A 99 -16.27 16.41 7.76
C ILE A 99 -14.74 16.36 7.80
N LYS A 100 -14.17 16.59 8.99
CA LYS A 100 -12.73 16.59 9.21
C LYS A 100 -12.15 15.19 9.09
N VAL A 101 -11.18 15.02 8.20
CA VAL A 101 -10.41 13.78 8.02
C VAL A 101 -9.00 13.98 8.54
N ILE A 102 -8.58 13.13 9.49
CA ILE A 102 -7.28 13.21 10.17
C ILE A 102 -6.41 12.01 9.77
N PRO A 103 -5.19 12.22 9.25
CA PRO A 103 -4.24 11.15 9.05
C PRO A 103 -3.56 10.77 10.38
N VAL A 104 -3.41 9.48 10.60
CA VAL A 104 -2.56 8.91 11.66
C VAL A 104 -1.42 8.18 10.98
N PRO A 105 -0.21 8.80 10.92
CA PRO A 105 0.93 8.24 10.21
C PRO A 105 1.38 6.90 10.78
N GLY A 106 1.98 6.09 9.92
CA GLY A 106 2.54 4.80 10.30
C GLY A 106 3.26 4.14 9.12
N ALA A 107 3.32 2.82 9.13
CA ALA A 107 4.05 2.04 8.15
C ALA A 107 3.54 2.25 6.70
N SER A 108 4.47 2.24 5.77
CA SER A 108 4.22 2.34 4.34
C SER A 108 5.30 1.59 3.57
N ALA A 109 4.92 0.57 2.80
CA ALA A 109 5.86 -0.18 1.98
C ALA A 109 6.57 0.71 0.95
N ILE A 110 5.87 1.70 0.41
CA ILE A 110 6.43 2.67 -0.55
C ILE A 110 7.57 3.44 0.09
N LEU A 111 7.30 4.12 1.21
CA LEU A 111 8.29 4.96 1.89
C LEU A 111 9.45 4.12 2.45
N SER A 112 9.16 2.93 3.00
CA SER A 112 10.19 2.03 3.50
C SER A 112 11.15 1.59 2.40
N ALA A 113 10.63 1.21 1.21
CA ALA A 113 11.47 0.83 0.09
C ALA A 113 12.31 2.00 -0.44
N VAL A 114 11.71 3.18 -0.60
CA VAL A 114 12.42 4.37 -1.07
C VAL A 114 13.52 4.79 -0.10
N SER A 115 13.25 4.78 1.21
CA SER A 115 14.22 5.20 2.24
C SER A 115 15.50 4.37 2.27
N VAL A 116 15.44 3.11 1.82
CA VAL A 116 16.60 2.20 1.77
C VAL A 116 17.15 2.02 0.35
N SER A 117 16.56 2.66 -0.65
CA SER A 117 16.99 2.53 -2.04
C SER A 117 18.32 3.22 -2.31
N GLY A 118 18.58 4.37 -1.66
CA GLY A 118 19.70 5.24 -1.96
C GLY A 118 19.59 5.92 -3.33
N PHE A 119 18.38 5.97 -3.91
CA PHE A 119 18.10 6.64 -5.17
C PHE A 119 17.69 8.10 -4.96
N GLN A 120 17.24 8.79 -6.01
CA GLN A 120 16.92 10.23 -5.95
C GLN A 120 15.75 10.51 -4.98
N ASP A 121 15.75 11.71 -4.39
CA ASP A 121 14.75 12.14 -3.40
C ASP A 121 13.32 12.25 -3.97
N ASN A 122 13.18 12.64 -5.23
CA ASN A 122 11.88 12.69 -5.87
C ASN A 122 11.50 11.32 -6.40
N PHE A 123 10.32 10.84 -6.04
CA PHE A 123 9.81 9.56 -6.51
C PHE A 123 8.36 9.65 -6.98
N TYR A 124 7.98 8.73 -7.86
CA TYR A 124 6.62 8.57 -8.34
C TYR A 124 6.12 7.16 -8.03
N PHE A 125 5.02 7.08 -7.28
CA PHE A 125 4.35 5.82 -7.00
C PHE A 125 3.41 5.46 -8.13
N CYS A 126 3.70 4.36 -8.82
CA CYS A 126 2.99 3.91 -10.00
C CYS A 126 1.79 2.98 -9.70
N GLY A 127 1.58 2.60 -8.42
CA GLY A 127 0.55 1.64 -8.04
C GLY A 127 0.98 0.19 -8.25
N PHE A 128 0.02 -0.71 -8.55
CA PHE A 128 0.30 -2.10 -8.87
C PHE A 128 0.72 -2.27 -10.33
N PHE A 129 1.73 -3.11 -10.56
CA PHE A 129 2.14 -3.47 -11.91
C PHE A 129 1.01 -4.19 -12.66
N PRO A 130 0.71 -3.84 -13.91
CA PRO A 130 -0.38 -4.43 -14.67
C PRO A 130 -0.17 -5.92 -14.94
N LYS A 131 -1.28 -6.64 -15.17
CA LYS A 131 -1.24 -8.10 -15.41
C LYS A 131 -1.32 -8.48 -16.88
N LYS A 132 -1.99 -7.68 -17.70
CA LYS A 132 -2.21 -7.99 -19.12
C LYS A 132 -1.15 -7.32 -19.99
N LYS A 133 -0.69 -8.03 -21.01
CA LYS A 133 0.39 -7.58 -21.91
C LYS A 133 0.17 -6.16 -22.45
N ASN A 134 -0.99 -5.89 -23.03
CA ASN A 134 -1.29 -4.57 -23.60
C ASN A 134 -1.34 -3.45 -22.55
N GLU A 135 -1.74 -3.78 -21.31
CA GLU A 135 -1.74 -2.83 -20.21
C GLU A 135 -0.30 -2.56 -19.73
N ILE A 136 0.58 -3.59 -19.74
CA ILE A 136 2.00 -3.48 -19.37
C ILE A 136 2.72 -2.51 -20.30
N GLU A 137 2.63 -2.71 -21.61
CA GLU A 137 3.30 -1.85 -22.59
C GLU A 137 2.83 -0.38 -22.48
N ASN A 138 1.52 -0.16 -22.37
CA ASN A 138 0.95 1.16 -22.19
C ASN A 138 1.35 1.81 -20.83
N PHE A 139 1.43 1.02 -19.77
CA PHE A 139 1.90 1.46 -18.46
C PHE A 139 3.37 1.88 -18.51
N LEU A 140 4.24 0.99 -19.01
CA LEU A 140 5.68 1.23 -19.07
C LEU A 140 6.04 2.40 -20.00
N SER A 141 5.37 2.54 -21.15
CA SER A 141 5.59 3.67 -22.06
C SER A 141 5.27 5.02 -21.42
N LYS A 142 4.31 5.06 -20.48
CA LYS A 142 3.96 6.29 -19.74
C LYS A 142 4.93 6.59 -18.63
N ILE A 143 5.27 5.58 -17.82
CA ILE A 143 6.12 5.81 -16.64
C ILE A 143 7.60 5.97 -16.99
N SER A 144 8.08 5.41 -18.11
CA SER A 144 9.46 5.60 -18.57
C SER A 144 9.79 7.04 -18.97
N LEU A 145 8.79 7.88 -19.18
CA LEU A 145 8.96 9.31 -19.45
C LEU A 145 9.10 10.15 -18.16
N ILE A 146 8.85 9.56 -17.01
CA ILE A 146 8.88 10.28 -15.73
C ILE A 146 10.33 10.34 -15.23
N LYS A 147 10.85 11.55 -15.07
CA LYS A 147 12.20 11.79 -14.54
C LYS A 147 12.17 11.80 -13.00
N ALA A 148 11.96 10.64 -12.41
CA ALA A 148 11.96 10.45 -10.96
C ALA A 148 12.20 8.97 -10.64
N THR A 149 12.59 8.66 -9.43
CA THR A 149 12.60 7.28 -8.93
C THR A 149 11.19 6.70 -9.00
N LEU A 150 11.02 5.56 -9.65
CA LEU A 150 9.72 4.89 -9.82
C LEU A 150 9.54 3.82 -8.77
N VAL A 151 8.34 3.77 -8.18
CA VAL A 151 7.98 2.75 -7.17
C VAL A 151 6.68 2.08 -7.56
N PHE A 152 6.64 0.75 -7.54
CA PHE A 152 5.42 0.00 -7.80
C PHE A 152 5.38 -1.34 -7.06
N PHE A 153 4.17 -1.87 -6.87
CA PHE A 153 3.97 -3.19 -6.29
C PHE A 153 3.86 -4.26 -7.36
N MET A 154 4.49 -5.41 -7.11
CA MET A 154 4.43 -6.57 -8.00
C MET A 154 4.43 -7.86 -7.18
N PRO A 155 3.54 -8.84 -7.46
CA PRO A 155 3.70 -10.18 -6.91
C PRO A 155 4.99 -10.83 -7.43
N ALA A 156 5.72 -11.53 -6.56
CA ALA A 156 7.02 -12.14 -6.93
C ALA A 156 6.91 -13.08 -8.14
N ARG A 157 5.82 -13.84 -8.24
CA ARG A 157 5.54 -14.75 -9.38
C ARG A 157 5.43 -14.04 -10.74
N ASP A 158 5.25 -12.72 -10.74
CA ASP A 158 5.11 -11.93 -11.95
C ASP A 158 6.44 -11.30 -12.41
N LEU A 159 7.50 -11.40 -11.59
CA LEU A 159 8.80 -10.79 -11.88
C LEU A 159 9.45 -11.42 -13.12
N GLU A 160 9.50 -12.76 -13.20
CA GLU A 160 10.13 -13.47 -14.30
C GLU A 160 9.58 -13.02 -15.66
N LYS A 161 8.27 -13.12 -15.84
CA LYS A 161 7.62 -12.77 -17.12
C LYS A 161 7.69 -11.29 -17.46
N ASN A 162 7.96 -10.42 -16.49
CA ASN A 162 7.98 -8.96 -16.69
C ASN A 162 9.39 -8.37 -16.69
N SER A 163 10.42 -9.15 -16.34
CA SER A 163 11.80 -8.66 -16.29
C SER A 163 12.28 -8.12 -17.64
N GLU A 164 12.01 -8.82 -18.74
CA GLU A 164 12.39 -8.39 -20.08
C GLU A 164 11.75 -7.04 -20.47
N TYR A 165 10.49 -6.82 -20.08
CA TYR A 165 9.83 -5.53 -20.30
C TYR A 165 10.50 -4.42 -19.50
N LEU A 166 10.82 -4.67 -18.23
CA LEU A 166 11.47 -3.67 -17.37
C LEU A 166 12.86 -3.32 -17.90
N ILE A 167 13.66 -4.31 -18.28
CA ILE A 167 14.98 -4.09 -18.90
C ILE A 167 14.86 -3.24 -20.19
N LYS A 168 13.90 -3.59 -21.06
CA LYS A 168 13.67 -2.86 -22.31
C LYS A 168 13.29 -1.39 -22.13
N PHE A 169 12.43 -1.10 -21.13
CA PHE A 169 11.90 0.26 -20.94
C PHE A 169 12.78 1.15 -20.04
N PHE A 170 13.67 0.55 -19.24
CA PHE A 170 14.55 1.26 -18.31
C PHE A 170 16.02 0.92 -18.49
N PRO A 171 16.57 1.03 -19.72
CA PRO A 171 17.97 0.68 -19.98
C PRO A 171 18.92 1.54 -19.13
N LYS A 172 19.98 0.93 -18.60
CA LYS A 172 21.00 1.59 -17.76
C LYS A 172 20.48 2.09 -16.40
N SER A 173 19.29 1.69 -15.99
CA SER A 173 18.75 2.00 -14.67
C SER A 173 19.28 1.03 -13.63
N HIS A 174 19.12 1.41 -12.36
CA HIS A 174 19.31 0.53 -11.21
C HIS A 174 17.97 0.16 -10.60
N PHE A 175 17.90 -0.99 -9.95
CA PHE A 175 16.69 -1.39 -9.21
C PHE A 175 17.00 -1.75 -7.76
N LEU A 176 15.97 -1.61 -6.94
CA LEU A 176 15.86 -2.24 -5.64
C LEU A 176 14.60 -3.11 -5.62
N ILE A 177 14.71 -4.39 -5.31
CA ILE A 177 13.59 -5.24 -4.94
C ILE A 177 13.56 -5.32 -3.42
N ALA A 178 12.54 -4.73 -2.80
CA ALA A 178 12.23 -4.90 -1.39
C ALA A 178 11.14 -5.96 -1.25
N ARG A 179 11.54 -7.14 -0.76
CA ARG A 179 10.67 -8.31 -0.66
C ARG A 179 10.27 -8.55 0.78
N GLU A 180 8.96 -8.80 1.03
CA GLU A 180 8.42 -9.20 2.31
C GLU A 180 8.91 -8.31 3.48
N MET A 181 8.97 -6.99 3.24
CA MET A 181 9.48 -6.02 4.21
C MET A 181 8.82 -6.18 5.58
N THR A 182 9.63 -6.10 6.63
CA THR A 182 9.28 -6.26 8.04
C THR A 182 8.78 -7.66 8.44
N LYS A 183 8.71 -8.62 7.51
CA LYS A 183 8.35 -10.02 7.75
C LYS A 183 9.59 -10.89 7.97
N VAL A 184 9.39 -12.15 8.38
CA VAL A 184 10.47 -13.10 8.69
C VAL A 184 11.43 -13.35 7.50
N HIS A 185 10.91 -13.23 6.28
CA HIS A 185 11.68 -13.46 5.05
C HIS A 185 12.01 -12.15 4.31
N GLU A 186 12.16 -11.06 5.05
CA GLU A 186 12.57 -9.78 4.50
C GLU A 186 13.90 -9.90 3.77
N THR A 187 13.94 -9.42 2.52
CA THR A 187 15.17 -9.39 1.72
C THR A 187 15.18 -8.18 0.80
N PHE A 188 16.38 -7.65 0.56
CA PHE A 188 16.61 -6.54 -0.37
C PHE A 188 17.64 -6.96 -1.41
N TYR A 189 17.29 -6.78 -2.69
CA TYR A 189 18.18 -7.03 -3.81
C TYR A 189 18.36 -5.73 -4.59
N ARG A 190 19.60 -5.34 -4.81
CA ARG A 190 19.94 -4.13 -5.57
C ARG A 190 20.97 -4.47 -6.62
N ASP A 191 20.74 -4.07 -7.86
CA ASP A 191 21.64 -4.29 -8.97
C ASP A 191 21.30 -3.34 -10.13
N GLU A 192 22.06 -3.46 -11.23
CA GLU A 192 21.71 -2.88 -12.53
C GLU A 192 20.49 -3.62 -13.12
N ILE A 193 19.67 -2.90 -13.87
CA ILE A 193 18.40 -3.42 -14.39
C ILE A 193 18.62 -4.65 -15.31
N ASP A 194 19.75 -4.73 -16.00
CA ASP A 194 20.07 -5.85 -16.88
C ASP A 194 20.22 -7.19 -16.14
N ASN A 195 20.51 -7.13 -14.84
CA ASN A 195 20.61 -8.29 -13.96
C ASN A 195 19.27 -8.72 -13.35
N LEU A 196 18.17 -8.00 -13.60
CA LEU A 196 16.86 -8.26 -12.97
C LEU A 196 16.36 -9.69 -13.19
N GLY A 197 16.65 -10.27 -14.35
CA GLY A 197 16.30 -11.65 -14.68
C GLY A 197 16.97 -12.72 -13.83
N LEU A 198 18.07 -12.42 -13.14
CA LEU A 198 18.78 -13.37 -12.28
C LEU A 198 18.03 -13.71 -10.98
N PHE A 199 17.07 -12.88 -10.58
CA PHE A 199 16.33 -13.01 -9.31
C PHE A 199 15.00 -13.76 -9.45
N LYS A 200 14.66 -14.27 -10.62
CA LYS A 200 13.34 -14.83 -10.97
C LYS A 200 12.93 -16.06 -10.18
N ASP A 201 13.84 -17.01 -9.97
CA ASP A 201 13.52 -18.33 -9.43
C ASP A 201 13.47 -18.41 -7.89
N THR A 202 13.90 -17.35 -7.20
CA THR A 202 14.10 -17.37 -5.75
C THR A 202 13.03 -16.63 -4.95
N LEU A 203 12.17 -15.86 -5.62
CA LEU A 203 11.29 -14.91 -4.95
C LEU A 203 9.87 -15.45 -4.80
N LYS A 204 9.37 -15.41 -3.56
CA LYS A 204 7.95 -15.65 -3.22
C LYS A 204 7.44 -14.45 -2.41
N GLY A 205 6.13 -14.20 -2.48
CA GLY A 205 5.47 -13.14 -1.72
C GLY A 205 5.27 -11.84 -2.51
N GLU A 206 5.27 -10.73 -1.81
CA GLU A 206 5.01 -9.40 -2.35
C GLU A 206 6.32 -8.61 -2.49
N LEU A 207 6.45 -7.92 -3.61
CA LEU A 207 7.60 -7.08 -3.91
C LEU A 207 7.16 -5.61 -3.98
N THR A 208 7.97 -4.75 -3.41
CA THR A 208 7.99 -3.33 -3.74
C THR A 208 9.24 -3.10 -4.59
N ILE A 209 9.07 -2.73 -5.84
CA ILE A 209 10.16 -2.50 -6.78
C ILE A 209 10.39 -1.01 -6.91
N VAL A 210 11.64 -0.61 -6.82
CA VAL A 210 12.10 0.78 -6.98
C VAL A 210 13.10 0.80 -8.13
N ILE A 211 12.92 1.72 -9.10
CA ILE A 211 13.79 1.88 -10.28
C ILE A 211 14.23 3.35 -10.39
N SER A 212 15.52 3.57 -10.64
CA SER A 212 16.10 4.91 -10.84
C SER A 212 17.15 4.91 -11.94
#